data_32ed55542758a454f6d7ed328e46c924
#
_entry.id   32ed55542758a454f6d7ed328e46c924
#
_cell.length_a   1.000
_cell.length_b   1.000
_cell.length_c   1.000
_cell.angle_alpha   90.00
_cell.angle_beta   90.00
_cell.angle_gamma   90.00
#
_symmetry.space_group_name_H-M   'P 1'
#
loop_
_entity.id
_entity.type
_entity.pdbx_description
1 polymer ?
#
loop_
_entity_poly.entity_id
_entity_poly.type
_entity_poly.pdbx_seq_one_letter_code
_entity_poly.pdbx_strand_id
1 'polypeptide(L)'
;MIQTGALASVLLALMFLTACGRSPTEREQMFLGTIHGDSLDYSRMRLVEGAPLRAVTFRRPQRPRVTCRERIVPPRPAGEMVTASPAALALFNRIFFTREWFLPDYTPEYPDALHLVEAMLLAHEATHVWQWQNRKLTGYTPLKALREHSTSPDPYLFDVNGPADFLAYGYEQQGTIVEEYVCCRALAPKAARTRRLHDMLAKVMPVSDLPQSREQDVYLPWKDATVNGICD
;
A
#
# COMPACT_ATOMS: atom_id res chain seq x y z
N MET A 1 -3.37 18.65 -40.97
CA MET A 1 -2.63 17.44 -40.53
C MET A 1 -2.45 17.38 -39.00
N ILE A 2 -3.46 17.74 -38.19
CA ILE A 2 -3.35 17.79 -36.69
C ILE A 2 -4.27 16.76 -36.01
N GLN A 3 -5.11 16.04 -36.71
CA GLN A 3 -6.10 15.13 -36.12
C GLN A 3 -5.64 13.68 -35.90
N THR A 4 -4.53 13.26 -36.47
CA THR A 4 -4.05 11.85 -36.33
C THR A 4 -3.37 11.56 -35.01
N GLY A 5 -2.75 12.56 -34.37
CA GLY A 5 -2.05 12.38 -33.08
C GLY A 5 -2.98 12.21 -31.88
N ALA A 6 -4.11 12.92 -31.86
CA ALA A 6 -5.08 12.83 -30.77
C ALA A 6 -5.83 11.49 -30.76
N LEU A 7 -6.17 10.96 -31.93
CA LEU A 7 -6.82 9.65 -32.09
C LEU A 7 -5.87 8.49 -31.64
N ALA A 8 -4.58 8.58 -31.99
CA ALA A 8 -3.59 7.59 -31.56
C ALA A 8 -3.38 7.60 -30.06
N SER A 9 -3.38 8.76 -29.41
CA SER A 9 -3.26 8.90 -27.96
C SER A 9 -4.50 8.37 -27.22
N VAL A 10 -5.69 8.59 -27.75
CA VAL A 10 -6.95 8.08 -27.19
C VAL A 10 -7.04 6.55 -27.37
N LEU A 11 -6.62 6.01 -28.51
CA LEU A 11 -6.56 4.55 -28.74
C LEU A 11 -5.52 3.87 -27.82
N LEU A 12 -4.38 4.49 -27.61
CA LEU A 12 -3.37 3.96 -26.69
C LEU A 12 -3.87 3.98 -25.23
N ALA A 13 -4.57 5.02 -24.81
CA ALA A 13 -5.22 5.09 -23.49
C ALA A 13 -6.33 4.04 -23.33
N LEU A 14 -7.09 3.76 -24.38
CA LEU A 14 -8.13 2.72 -24.38
C LEU A 14 -7.55 1.30 -24.32
N MET A 15 -6.39 1.04 -24.91
CA MET A 15 -5.72 -0.27 -24.81
C MET A 15 -5.27 -0.61 -23.38
N PHE A 16 -4.87 0.37 -22.57
CA PHE A 16 -4.56 0.17 -21.16
C PHE A 16 -5.81 -0.19 -20.32
N LEU A 17 -6.99 0.19 -20.76
CA LEU A 17 -8.25 -0.14 -20.07
C LEU A 17 -8.73 -1.58 -20.32
N THR A 18 -8.20 -2.25 -21.34
CA THR A 18 -8.56 -3.64 -21.69
C THR A 18 -7.57 -4.69 -21.21
N ALA A 19 -6.48 -4.29 -20.52
CA ALA A 19 -5.56 -5.25 -19.93
C ALA A 19 -6.34 -6.20 -19.01
N CYS A 20 -6.40 -7.48 -19.38
CA CYS A 20 -7.02 -8.53 -18.58
C CYS A 20 -6.22 -8.70 -17.28
N GLY A 21 -6.68 -8.07 -16.20
CA GLY A 21 -6.16 -8.28 -14.87
C GLY A 21 -6.89 -9.44 -14.20
N ARG A 22 -6.21 -10.13 -13.28
CA ARG A 22 -6.86 -11.11 -12.41
C ARG A 22 -7.70 -10.41 -11.33
N SER A 23 -8.73 -11.07 -10.86
CA SER A 23 -9.40 -10.67 -9.62
C SER A 23 -8.53 -10.98 -8.41
N PRO A 24 -8.73 -10.31 -7.26
CA PRO A 24 -8.15 -10.76 -6.01
C PRO A 24 -8.55 -12.21 -5.71
N THR A 25 -7.61 -13.02 -5.20
CA THR A 25 -7.89 -14.38 -4.75
C THR A 25 -8.79 -14.35 -3.51
N GLU A 26 -9.36 -15.49 -3.12
CA GLU A 26 -10.16 -15.57 -1.89
C GLU A 26 -9.33 -15.21 -0.65
N ARG A 27 -8.05 -15.62 -0.60
CA ARG A 27 -7.15 -15.30 0.51
C ARG A 27 -6.80 -13.82 0.55
N GLU A 28 -6.55 -13.20 -0.61
CA GLU A 28 -6.35 -11.75 -0.70
C GLU A 28 -7.60 -10.98 -0.26
N GLN A 29 -8.81 -11.43 -0.64
CA GLN A 29 -10.05 -10.82 -0.19
C GLN A 29 -10.27 -11.02 1.31
N MET A 30 -9.98 -12.21 1.85
CA MET A 30 -10.03 -12.48 3.28
C MET A 30 -9.09 -11.57 4.06
N PHE A 31 -7.84 -11.43 3.61
CA PHE A 31 -6.86 -10.54 4.22
C PHE A 31 -7.30 -9.07 4.15
N LEU A 32 -7.61 -8.57 2.97
CA LEU A 32 -8.06 -7.18 2.77
C LEU A 32 -9.37 -6.89 3.51
N GLY A 33 -10.24 -7.89 3.65
CA GLY A 33 -11.48 -7.81 4.41
C GLY A 33 -11.26 -7.47 5.88
N THR A 34 -10.11 -7.84 6.45
CA THR A 34 -9.76 -7.45 7.82
C THR A 34 -9.39 -5.98 7.98
N ILE A 35 -9.19 -5.26 6.87
CA ILE A 35 -8.80 -3.85 6.84
C ILE A 35 -9.94 -2.99 6.30
N HIS A 36 -10.43 -3.32 5.12
CA HIS A 36 -11.39 -2.50 4.38
C HIS A 36 -12.84 -3.01 4.50
N GLY A 37 -13.02 -4.27 4.94
CA GLY A 37 -14.34 -4.91 5.05
C GLY A 37 -15.16 -4.78 3.78
N ASP A 38 -16.43 -4.44 3.92
CA ASP A 38 -17.39 -4.21 2.84
C ASP A 38 -17.31 -2.79 2.23
N SER A 39 -16.45 -1.91 2.77
CA SER A 39 -16.22 -0.58 2.20
C SER A 39 -15.36 -0.61 0.92
N LEU A 40 -14.78 -1.78 0.57
CA LEU A 40 -14.06 -2.04 -0.67
C LEU A 40 -14.78 -3.12 -1.49
N ASP A 41 -15.24 -2.77 -2.68
CA ASP A 41 -15.85 -3.71 -3.63
C ASP A 41 -14.77 -4.49 -4.39
N TYR A 42 -14.44 -5.69 -3.92
CA TYR A 42 -13.44 -6.58 -4.51
C TYR A 42 -13.84 -7.09 -5.89
N SER A 43 -15.13 -7.18 -6.19
CA SER A 43 -15.64 -7.66 -7.49
C SER A 43 -15.21 -6.77 -8.66
N ARG A 44 -14.99 -5.49 -8.36
CA ARG A 44 -14.53 -4.47 -9.32
C ARG A 44 -13.02 -4.33 -9.39
N MET A 45 -12.30 -4.85 -8.40
CA MET A 45 -10.84 -4.74 -8.31
C MET A 45 -10.16 -5.68 -9.31
N ARG A 46 -9.08 -5.20 -9.95
CA ARG A 46 -8.25 -6.00 -10.86
C ARG A 46 -6.78 -5.73 -10.60
N LEU A 47 -6.02 -6.81 -10.52
CA LEU A 47 -4.57 -6.80 -10.42
C LEU A 47 -4.00 -7.08 -11.81
N VAL A 48 -3.16 -6.19 -12.30
CA VAL A 48 -2.70 -6.18 -13.70
C VAL A 48 -1.18 -6.22 -13.73
N GLU A 49 -0.60 -7.10 -14.53
CA GLU A 49 0.84 -7.13 -14.80
C GLU A 49 1.22 -6.02 -15.80
N GLY A 50 2.39 -5.40 -15.61
CA GLY A 50 2.96 -4.48 -16.58
C GLY A 50 2.71 -3.01 -16.28
N ALA A 51 2.92 -2.58 -15.03
CA ALA A 51 2.92 -1.16 -14.69
C ALA A 51 3.91 -0.37 -15.55
N PRO A 52 3.49 0.75 -16.16
CA PRO A 52 4.36 1.59 -17.00
C PRO A 52 5.26 2.50 -16.14
N LEU A 53 5.90 1.92 -15.13
CA LEU A 53 6.73 2.64 -14.17
C LEU A 53 8.21 2.53 -14.55
N ARG A 54 8.95 3.61 -14.31
CA ARG A 54 10.39 3.68 -14.53
C ARG A 54 11.12 3.82 -13.20
N ALA A 55 12.33 3.29 -13.15
CA ALA A 55 13.22 3.54 -12.03
C ALA A 55 13.50 5.03 -11.87
N VAL A 56 13.48 5.50 -10.63
CA VAL A 56 13.80 6.87 -10.25
C VAL A 56 15.03 6.84 -9.36
N THR A 57 16.02 7.69 -9.65
CA THR A 57 17.21 7.83 -8.82
C THR A 57 17.10 9.11 -8.01
N PHE A 58 17.19 8.98 -6.70
CA PHE A 58 17.12 10.11 -5.78
C PHE A 58 18.11 9.95 -4.63
N ARG A 59 18.45 11.05 -4.00
CA ARG A 59 19.27 11.05 -2.79
C ARG A 59 18.36 10.81 -1.59
N ARG A 60 18.58 9.71 -0.88
CA ARG A 60 17.80 9.38 0.32
C ARG A 60 18.27 10.22 1.50
N PRO A 61 17.41 11.02 2.13
CA PRO A 61 17.77 11.72 3.36
C PRO A 61 18.02 10.73 4.49
N GLN A 62 18.99 11.06 5.34
CA GLN A 62 19.23 10.31 6.56
C GLN A 62 18.13 10.60 7.56
N ARG A 63 17.46 9.55 8.04
CA ARG A 63 16.42 9.66 9.08
C ARG A 63 16.41 8.42 9.96
N PRO A 64 15.92 8.53 11.21
CA PRO A 64 15.68 7.37 12.04
C PRO A 64 14.72 6.37 11.38
N ARG A 65 14.97 5.08 11.58
CA ARG A 65 14.09 3.99 11.13
C ARG A 65 12.99 3.78 12.16
N VAL A 66 11.94 4.56 12.10
CA VAL A 66 10.87 4.59 13.11
C VAL A 66 9.66 3.74 12.76
N THR A 67 9.44 3.50 11.46
CA THR A 67 8.30 2.70 11.02
C THR A 67 8.61 1.19 11.09
N CYS A 68 7.55 0.40 11.25
CA CYS A 68 7.65 -1.06 11.23
C CYS A 68 8.28 -1.54 9.90
N ARG A 69 7.80 -1.01 8.76
CA ARG A 69 8.34 -1.29 7.44
C ARG A 69 9.85 -1.04 7.34
N GLU A 70 10.35 0.08 7.86
CA GLU A 70 11.79 0.38 7.80
C GLU A 70 12.60 -0.58 8.68
N ARG A 71 12.03 -1.08 9.77
CA ARG A 71 12.72 -1.94 10.74
C ARG A 71 12.80 -3.41 10.31
N ILE A 72 11.88 -3.89 9.47
CA ILE A 72 11.89 -5.26 8.96
C ILE A 72 12.81 -5.48 7.73
N VAL A 73 13.36 -4.41 7.14
CA VAL A 73 14.32 -4.50 6.03
C VAL A 73 15.73 -4.16 6.52
N PRO A 74 16.80 -4.61 5.82
CA PRO A 74 18.17 -4.24 6.20
C PRO A 74 18.38 -2.72 6.22
N PRO A 75 19.19 -2.20 7.15
CA PRO A 75 19.57 -0.79 7.14
C PRO A 75 20.34 -0.48 5.86
N ARG A 76 20.02 0.66 5.26
CA ARG A 76 20.72 1.16 4.06
C ARG A 76 21.69 2.27 4.47
N PRO A 77 22.86 2.38 3.82
CA PRO A 77 23.78 3.48 4.06
C PRO A 77 23.11 4.84 3.86
N ALA A 78 23.48 5.80 4.72
CA ALA A 78 22.93 7.14 4.66
C ALA A 78 23.56 7.95 3.54
N GLY A 79 22.77 8.84 2.91
CA GLY A 79 23.27 9.81 1.94
C GLY A 79 23.58 9.23 0.55
N GLU A 80 23.32 7.96 0.32
CA GLU A 80 23.51 7.33 -0.98
C GLU A 80 22.43 7.73 -2.00
N MET A 81 22.84 7.75 -3.26
CA MET A 81 21.90 7.75 -4.37
C MET A 81 21.23 6.40 -4.45
N VAL A 82 19.92 6.39 -4.34
CA VAL A 82 19.10 5.18 -4.40
C VAL A 82 18.32 5.19 -5.70
N THR A 83 18.47 4.14 -6.50
CA THR A 83 17.59 3.88 -7.63
C THR A 83 16.50 2.93 -7.17
N ALA A 84 15.27 3.38 -7.19
CA ALA A 84 14.10 2.59 -6.84
C ALA A 84 13.12 2.57 -8.01
N SER A 85 12.61 1.39 -8.32
CA SER A 85 11.44 1.24 -9.18
C SER A 85 10.22 1.14 -8.29
N PRO A 86 9.18 1.96 -8.48
CA PRO A 86 7.91 1.73 -7.82
C PRO A 86 7.41 0.32 -8.12
N ALA A 87 6.88 -0.38 -7.13
CA ALA A 87 6.41 -1.76 -7.28
C ALA A 87 5.10 -1.83 -8.05
N ALA A 88 4.22 -0.85 -7.80
CA ALA A 88 2.88 -0.79 -8.38
C ALA A 88 2.36 0.65 -8.46
N LEU A 89 1.20 0.81 -9.07
CA LEU A 89 0.36 2.00 -9.02
C LEU A 89 -1.11 1.59 -9.11
N ALA A 90 -1.97 2.29 -8.39
CA ALA A 90 -3.40 2.11 -8.51
C ALA A 90 -4.05 3.21 -9.37
N LEU A 91 -4.92 2.80 -10.29
CA LEU A 91 -5.72 3.71 -11.11
C LEU A 91 -7.17 3.21 -11.15
N PHE A 92 -8.08 3.98 -10.57
CA PHE A 92 -9.49 3.60 -10.40
C PHE A 92 -9.63 2.30 -9.61
N ASN A 93 -10.18 1.24 -10.24
CA ASN A 93 -10.33 -0.08 -9.64
C ASN A 93 -9.21 -1.06 -10.05
N ARG A 94 -8.10 -0.59 -10.57
CA ARG A 94 -7.02 -1.42 -11.09
C ARG A 94 -5.73 -1.11 -10.37
N ILE A 95 -5.01 -2.16 -10.00
CA ILE A 95 -3.65 -2.07 -9.47
C ILE A 95 -2.73 -2.66 -10.54
N PHE A 96 -1.82 -1.84 -11.03
CA PHE A 96 -0.81 -2.23 -12.01
C PHE A 96 0.49 -2.50 -11.29
N PHE A 97 0.96 -3.74 -11.33
CA PHE A 97 2.24 -4.13 -10.75
C PHE A 97 3.30 -4.20 -11.85
N THR A 98 4.54 -3.88 -11.52
CA THR A 98 5.67 -4.23 -12.40
C THR A 98 5.78 -5.75 -12.49
N ARG A 99 6.42 -6.27 -13.55
CA ARG A 99 6.57 -7.72 -13.75
C ARG A 99 7.25 -8.42 -12.59
N GLU A 100 8.21 -7.73 -11.97
CA GLU A 100 8.96 -8.23 -10.82
C GLU A 100 8.07 -8.40 -9.58
N TRP A 101 7.05 -7.55 -9.43
CA TRP A 101 6.16 -7.51 -8.28
C TRP A 101 4.78 -8.11 -8.54
N PHE A 102 4.49 -8.55 -9.77
CA PHE A 102 3.21 -9.21 -10.07
C PHE A 102 3.23 -10.65 -9.60
N LEU A 103 2.40 -10.97 -8.62
CA LEU A 103 2.30 -12.30 -8.03
C LEU A 103 0.94 -12.95 -8.34
N PRO A 104 0.88 -14.28 -8.45
CA PRO A 104 -0.39 -15.01 -8.56
C PRO A 104 -1.25 -14.87 -7.30
N ASP A 105 -0.63 -14.68 -6.13
CA ASP A 105 -1.29 -14.42 -4.84
C ASP A 105 -0.29 -13.70 -3.92
N TYR A 106 -0.73 -12.61 -3.25
CA TYR A 106 0.09 -11.84 -2.30
C TYR A 106 -0.03 -12.37 -0.87
N THR A 107 -0.99 -13.26 -0.62
CA THR A 107 -1.27 -13.85 0.70
C THR A 107 -1.55 -15.35 0.59
N PRO A 108 -0.63 -16.14 -0.05
CA PRO A 108 -0.92 -17.51 -0.49
C PRO A 108 -1.18 -18.50 0.65
N GLU A 109 -0.75 -18.19 1.85
CA GLU A 109 -0.89 -19.04 3.04
C GLU A 109 -1.78 -18.43 4.12
N TYR A 110 -2.44 -17.29 3.82
CA TYR A 110 -3.35 -16.65 4.77
C TYR A 110 -4.59 -17.53 5.03
N PRO A 111 -5.07 -17.68 6.28
CA PRO A 111 -4.67 -16.96 7.50
C PRO A 111 -3.52 -17.56 8.30
N ASP A 112 -3.00 -18.74 7.93
CA ASP A 112 -2.01 -19.48 8.72
C ASP A 112 -0.64 -18.80 8.73
N ALA A 113 -0.24 -18.25 7.60
CA ALA A 113 1.00 -17.48 7.46
C ALA A 113 0.81 -16.21 6.63
N LEU A 114 1.67 -15.22 6.85
CA LEU A 114 1.65 -13.94 6.16
C LEU A 114 3.04 -13.59 5.59
N HIS A 115 3.11 -13.47 4.27
CA HIS A 115 4.24 -12.86 3.58
C HIS A 115 4.12 -11.34 3.74
N LEU A 116 4.83 -10.81 4.72
CA LEU A 116 4.52 -9.48 5.26
C LEU A 116 4.72 -8.36 4.24
N VAL A 117 5.77 -8.39 3.43
CA VAL A 117 6.06 -7.34 2.44
C VAL A 117 5.00 -7.33 1.34
N GLU A 118 4.66 -8.50 0.83
CA GLU A 118 3.67 -8.70 -0.22
C GLU A 118 2.28 -8.26 0.27
N ALA A 119 1.91 -8.65 1.48
CA ALA A 119 0.65 -8.26 2.11
C ALA A 119 0.57 -6.73 2.35
N MET A 120 1.66 -6.12 2.81
CA MET A 120 1.75 -4.66 2.98
C MET A 120 1.60 -3.93 1.65
N LEU A 121 2.27 -4.38 0.59
CA LEU A 121 2.16 -3.81 -0.74
C LEU A 121 0.73 -3.92 -1.27
N LEU A 122 0.11 -5.10 -1.16
CA LEU A 122 -1.29 -5.29 -1.57
C LEU A 122 -2.23 -4.37 -0.80
N ALA A 123 -2.06 -4.25 0.51
CA ALA A 123 -2.91 -3.39 1.35
C ALA A 123 -2.75 -1.90 1.02
N HIS A 124 -1.53 -1.45 0.72
CA HIS A 124 -1.26 -0.08 0.25
C HIS A 124 -2.03 0.23 -1.03
N GLU A 125 -1.84 -0.58 -2.05
CA GLU A 125 -2.46 -0.37 -3.36
C GLU A 125 -4.00 -0.54 -3.30
N ALA A 126 -4.49 -1.49 -2.50
CA ALA A 126 -5.92 -1.65 -2.25
C ALA A 126 -6.52 -0.42 -1.55
N THR A 127 -5.74 0.28 -0.72
CA THR A 127 -6.16 1.55 -0.10
C THR A 127 -6.40 2.62 -1.16
N HIS A 128 -5.60 2.72 -2.21
CA HIS A 128 -5.86 3.64 -3.33
C HIS A 128 -7.13 3.27 -4.11
N VAL A 129 -7.41 1.98 -4.28
CA VAL A 129 -8.70 1.52 -4.86
C VAL A 129 -9.86 1.90 -3.94
N TRP A 130 -9.70 1.69 -2.62
CA TRP A 130 -10.69 2.11 -1.63
C TRP A 130 -10.92 3.63 -1.66
N GLN A 131 -9.88 4.44 -1.72
CA GLN A 131 -9.96 5.91 -1.84
C GLN A 131 -10.77 6.31 -3.09
N TRP A 132 -10.54 5.65 -4.21
CA TRP A 132 -11.31 5.87 -5.44
C TRP A 132 -12.77 5.46 -5.31
N GLN A 133 -13.05 4.27 -4.77
CA GLN A 133 -14.41 3.78 -4.60
C GLN A 133 -15.20 4.67 -3.63
N ASN A 134 -14.55 5.18 -2.59
CA ASN A 134 -15.11 6.06 -1.57
C ASN A 134 -14.78 7.55 -1.81
N ARG A 135 -14.58 7.97 -3.06
CA ARG A 135 -14.13 9.34 -3.40
C ARG A 135 -15.05 10.47 -2.93
N LYS A 136 -16.33 10.18 -2.61
CA LYS A 136 -17.23 11.16 -1.97
C LYS A 136 -16.80 11.47 -0.53
N LEU A 137 -16.24 10.50 0.17
CA LEU A 137 -15.70 10.63 1.52
C LEU A 137 -14.26 11.18 1.48
N THR A 138 -13.41 10.57 0.65
CA THR A 138 -11.95 10.82 0.63
C THR A 138 -11.56 12.04 -0.19
N GLY A 139 -12.42 12.50 -1.09
CA GLY A 139 -12.09 13.56 -2.05
C GLY A 139 -11.04 13.14 -3.10
N TYR A 140 -10.70 11.83 -3.17
CA TYR A 140 -9.66 11.30 -4.04
C TYR A 140 -9.96 11.52 -5.53
N THR A 141 -8.94 11.90 -6.25
CA THR A 141 -8.88 11.80 -7.71
C THR A 141 -7.47 11.40 -8.14
N PRO A 142 -7.31 10.64 -9.25
CA PRO A 142 -5.96 10.28 -9.73
C PRO A 142 -5.05 11.48 -9.96
N LEU A 143 -5.60 12.61 -10.37
CA LEU A 143 -4.83 13.84 -10.59
C LEU A 143 -4.30 14.45 -9.29
N LYS A 144 -5.09 14.39 -8.20
CA LYS A 144 -4.64 14.86 -6.88
C LYS A 144 -3.52 13.98 -6.34
N ALA A 145 -3.68 12.64 -6.43
CA ALA A 145 -2.64 11.71 -6.01
C ALA A 145 -1.34 11.91 -6.81
N LEU A 146 -1.43 12.05 -8.14
CA LEU A 146 -0.27 12.34 -8.97
C LEU A 146 0.43 13.66 -8.57
N ARG A 147 -0.35 14.67 -8.17
CA ARG A 147 0.20 15.95 -7.72
C ARG A 147 1.01 15.81 -6.43
N GLU A 148 0.61 14.94 -5.50
CA GLU A 148 1.37 14.68 -4.27
C GLU A 148 2.80 14.22 -4.58
N HIS A 149 2.98 13.32 -5.56
CA HIS A 149 4.31 12.88 -6.01
C HIS A 149 5.17 14.00 -6.59
N SER A 150 4.55 15.03 -7.16
CA SER A 150 5.31 16.16 -7.75
C SER A 150 5.60 17.29 -6.77
N THR A 151 4.84 17.36 -5.65
CA THR A 151 4.93 18.47 -4.68
C THR A 151 5.61 18.08 -3.37
N SER A 152 5.67 16.79 -3.05
CA SER A 152 6.34 16.28 -1.84
C SER A 152 7.67 15.63 -2.18
N PRO A 153 8.75 15.93 -1.44
CA PRO A 153 10.04 15.23 -1.58
C PRO A 153 9.94 13.74 -1.22
N ASP A 154 9.03 13.37 -0.33
CA ASP A 154 8.72 12.01 0.08
C ASP A 154 7.23 11.93 0.43
N PRO A 155 6.36 11.58 -0.54
CA PRO A 155 4.92 11.52 -0.32
C PRO A 155 4.49 10.41 0.62
N TYR A 156 5.36 9.44 0.88
CA TYR A 156 5.11 8.30 1.76
C TYR A 156 5.45 8.57 3.23
N LEU A 157 6.17 9.68 3.50
CA LEU A 157 6.59 10.00 4.85
C LEU A 157 5.42 10.55 5.67
N PHE A 158 5.07 9.85 6.74
CA PHE A 158 4.10 10.33 7.72
C PHE A 158 4.72 10.34 9.13
N ASP A 159 4.19 11.19 9.99
CA ASP A 159 4.56 11.20 11.40
C ASP A 159 3.79 10.09 12.13
N VAL A 160 4.53 9.11 12.68
CA VAL A 160 3.94 8.00 13.44
C VAL A 160 3.21 8.46 14.71
N ASN A 161 3.46 9.70 15.18
CA ASN A 161 2.80 10.36 16.30
C ASN A 161 1.87 11.50 15.86
N GLY A 162 1.62 11.62 14.56
CA GLY A 162 0.82 12.68 13.95
C GLY A 162 -0.67 12.63 14.29
N PRO A 163 -1.48 13.40 13.57
CA PRO A 163 -2.92 13.49 13.80
C PRO A 163 -3.63 12.13 13.84
N ALA A 164 -4.69 12.02 14.66
CA ALA A 164 -5.51 10.81 14.74
C ALA A 164 -6.66 10.78 13.72
N ASP A 165 -6.63 11.66 12.73
CA ASP A 165 -7.57 11.72 11.61
C ASP A 165 -6.91 11.20 10.34
N PHE A 166 -7.35 10.02 9.90
CA PHE A 166 -6.82 9.36 8.71
C PHE A 166 -6.98 10.20 7.44
N LEU A 167 -8.10 10.89 7.30
CA LEU A 167 -8.39 11.69 6.10
C LEU A 167 -7.64 13.03 6.06
N ALA A 168 -6.98 13.43 7.14
CA ALA A 168 -6.11 14.60 7.17
C ALA A 168 -4.74 14.36 6.52
N TYR A 169 -4.38 13.09 6.29
CA TYR A 169 -3.14 12.72 5.62
C TYR A 169 -3.27 12.74 4.09
N GLY A 170 -2.17 12.94 3.39
CA GLY A 170 -2.10 12.76 1.94
C GLY A 170 -2.43 11.33 1.51
N TYR A 171 -2.77 11.15 0.25
CA TYR A 171 -3.25 9.84 -0.24
C TYR A 171 -2.19 8.75 -0.15
N GLU A 172 -0.93 9.07 -0.45
CA GLU A 172 0.20 8.15 -0.30
C GLU A 172 0.53 7.87 1.17
N GLN A 173 0.43 8.89 2.01
CA GLN A 173 0.57 8.71 3.46
C GLN A 173 -0.50 7.78 4.02
N GLN A 174 -1.74 7.88 3.54
CA GLN A 174 -2.84 6.98 3.94
C GLN A 174 -2.50 5.51 3.56
N GLY A 175 -2.01 5.26 2.36
CA GLY A 175 -1.51 3.93 1.96
C GLY A 175 -0.40 3.43 2.88
N THR A 176 0.57 4.30 3.19
CA THR A 176 1.69 3.95 4.09
C THR A 176 1.25 3.74 5.54
N ILE A 177 0.24 4.46 6.02
CA ILE A 177 -0.38 4.23 7.34
C ILE A 177 -1.03 2.84 7.40
N VAL A 178 -1.69 2.42 6.33
CA VAL A 178 -2.25 1.06 6.24
C VAL A 178 -1.14 0.00 6.21
N GLU A 179 -0.04 0.22 5.48
CA GLU A 179 1.14 -0.67 5.55
C GLU A 179 1.69 -0.78 6.98
N GLU A 180 1.83 0.35 7.68
CA GLU A 180 2.30 0.37 9.07
C GLU A 180 1.34 -0.38 9.99
N TYR A 181 0.03 -0.22 9.79
CA TYR A 181 -0.99 -0.97 10.53
C TYR A 181 -0.87 -2.48 10.30
N VAL A 182 -0.75 -2.92 9.05
CA VAL A 182 -0.56 -4.35 8.69
C VAL A 182 0.67 -4.92 9.37
N CYS A 183 1.80 -4.20 9.28
CA CYS A 183 3.06 -4.62 9.89
C CYS A 183 2.95 -4.71 11.42
N CYS A 184 2.42 -3.68 12.06
CA CYS A 184 2.25 -3.63 13.50
C CYS A 184 1.24 -4.66 14.02
N ARG A 185 0.12 -4.84 13.33
CA ARG A 185 -0.88 -5.86 13.69
C ARG A 185 -0.30 -7.26 13.63
N ALA A 186 0.51 -7.56 12.60
CA ALA A 186 1.12 -8.87 12.44
C ALA A 186 2.21 -9.16 13.47
N LEU A 187 3.03 -8.18 13.84
CA LEU A 187 4.21 -8.38 14.66
C LEU A 187 4.03 -8.00 16.14
N ALA A 188 3.19 -7.02 16.42
CA ALA A 188 2.99 -6.44 17.75
C ALA A 188 1.51 -6.02 17.97
N PRO A 189 0.54 -6.97 17.95
CA PRO A 189 -0.89 -6.62 18.00
C PRO A 189 -1.28 -5.85 19.27
N LYS A 190 -0.57 -6.02 20.38
CA LYS A 190 -0.84 -5.35 21.66
C LYS A 190 -0.11 -4.02 21.83
N ALA A 191 0.76 -3.63 20.91
CA ALA A 191 1.53 -2.39 21.02
C ALA A 191 0.65 -1.14 20.98
N ALA A 192 1.11 -0.06 21.58
CA ALA A 192 0.36 1.19 21.66
C ALA A 192 0.10 1.79 20.27
N ARG A 193 1.10 1.74 19.39
CA ARG A 193 0.96 2.21 18.00
C ARG A 193 -0.06 1.39 17.23
N THR A 194 -0.09 0.06 17.42
CA THR A 194 -1.05 -0.81 16.74
C THR A 194 -2.48 -0.41 17.10
N ARG A 195 -2.77 -0.22 18.39
CA ARG A 195 -4.10 0.24 18.84
C ARG A 195 -4.45 1.61 18.28
N ARG A 196 -3.51 2.55 18.30
CA ARG A 196 -3.75 3.90 17.77
C ARG A 196 -4.06 3.89 16.28
N LEU A 197 -3.33 3.09 15.48
CA LEU A 197 -3.59 2.93 14.05
C LEU A 197 -4.95 2.25 13.80
N HIS A 198 -5.25 1.20 14.55
CA HIS A 198 -6.56 0.55 14.51
C HIS A 198 -7.69 1.56 14.76
N ASP A 199 -7.61 2.32 15.87
CA ASP A 199 -8.64 3.29 16.25
C ASP A 199 -8.77 4.44 15.23
N MET A 200 -7.66 4.79 14.58
CA MET A 200 -7.65 5.78 13.49
C MET A 200 -8.41 5.25 12.28
N LEU A 201 -8.09 4.03 11.83
CA LEU A 201 -8.70 3.40 10.66
C LEU A 201 -10.16 3.05 10.89
N ALA A 202 -10.52 2.60 12.09
CA ALA A 202 -11.90 2.23 12.47
C ALA A 202 -12.91 3.40 12.35
N LYS A 203 -12.43 4.64 12.29
CA LYS A 203 -13.31 5.80 12.06
C LYS A 203 -13.80 5.90 10.61
N VAL A 204 -13.13 5.28 9.67
CA VAL A 204 -13.39 5.45 8.22
C VAL A 204 -13.50 4.12 7.46
N MET A 205 -13.03 3.03 8.04
CA MET A 205 -13.04 1.67 7.48
C MET A 205 -13.56 0.67 8.52
N PRO A 206 -14.27 -0.38 8.12
CA PRO A 206 -14.72 -1.44 9.04
C PRO A 206 -13.60 -2.44 9.34
N VAL A 207 -12.50 -1.96 9.96
CA VAL A 207 -11.38 -2.82 10.35
C VAL A 207 -11.84 -3.86 11.37
N SER A 208 -11.34 -5.09 11.22
CA SER A 208 -11.60 -6.17 12.19
C SER A 208 -10.90 -5.89 13.52
N ASP A 209 -11.45 -6.46 14.60
CA ASP A 209 -10.84 -6.38 15.92
C ASP A 209 -9.38 -6.82 15.91
N LEU A 210 -8.59 -6.22 16.80
CA LEU A 210 -7.20 -6.60 16.98
C LEU A 210 -7.10 -8.01 17.59
N PRO A 211 -6.21 -8.87 17.07
CA PRO A 211 -5.99 -10.18 17.65
C PRO A 211 -5.39 -10.06 19.06
N GLN A 212 -5.77 -10.98 19.94
CA GLN A 212 -5.29 -11.00 21.33
C GLN A 212 -3.83 -11.44 21.45
N SER A 213 -3.31 -12.12 20.45
CA SER A 213 -1.92 -12.56 20.33
C SER A 213 -1.53 -12.64 18.86
N ARG A 214 -0.27 -12.89 18.59
CA ARG A 214 0.16 -13.25 17.24
C ARG A 214 -0.43 -14.63 16.88
N GLU A 215 -1.29 -14.66 15.87
CA GLU A 215 -2.11 -15.83 15.50
C GLU A 215 -1.54 -16.59 14.31
N GLN A 216 -0.59 -16.02 13.60
CA GLN A 216 -0.07 -16.58 12.34
C GLN A 216 1.46 -16.48 12.28
N ASP A 217 2.06 -17.32 11.48
CA ASP A 217 3.46 -17.18 11.11
C ASP A 217 3.66 -15.96 10.21
N VAL A 218 4.78 -15.25 10.40
CA VAL A 218 5.09 -14.06 9.61
C VAL A 218 6.45 -14.19 8.96
N TYR A 219 6.46 -14.22 7.63
CA TYR A 219 7.69 -14.23 6.85
C TYR A 219 8.23 -12.82 6.69
N LEU A 220 9.44 -12.60 7.17
CA LEU A 220 10.14 -11.32 7.11
C LEU A 220 11.17 -11.31 5.99
N PRO A 221 11.36 -10.16 5.32
CA PRO A 221 12.36 -10.04 4.24
C PRO A 221 13.80 -10.09 4.75
N TRP A 222 13.99 -9.88 6.04
CA TRP A 222 15.30 -9.86 6.69
C TRP A 222 15.27 -10.66 7.99
N LYS A 223 16.08 -11.72 8.03
CA LYS A 223 16.14 -12.65 9.18
C LYS A 223 16.67 -12.02 10.48
N ASP A 224 17.50 -10.97 10.37
CA ASP A 224 18.08 -10.28 11.51
C ASP A 224 17.23 -9.08 11.98
N ALA A 225 15.99 -8.97 11.50
CA ALA A 225 15.06 -7.92 11.91
C ALA A 225 14.76 -8.04 13.42
N THR A 226 14.97 -6.95 14.15
CA THR A 226 14.61 -6.89 15.57
C THR A 226 13.17 -6.45 15.71
N VAL A 227 12.28 -7.42 16.02
CA VAL A 227 10.84 -7.17 16.15
C VAL A 227 10.40 -6.77 17.56
N ASN A 228 11.27 -6.94 18.57
CA ASN A 228 10.97 -6.50 19.91
C ASN A 228 10.81 -4.97 19.97
N GLY A 229 9.70 -4.49 20.53
CA GLY A 229 9.37 -3.07 20.59
C GLY A 229 9.20 -2.42 19.20
N ILE A 230 8.81 -3.18 18.17
CA ILE A 230 8.79 -2.66 16.78
C ILE A 230 7.71 -1.60 16.57
N CYS A 231 6.63 -1.64 17.34
CA CYS A 231 5.48 -0.73 17.26
C CYS A 231 5.12 -0.11 18.63
N ASP A 232 6.10 0.02 19.51
CA ASP A 232 5.93 0.75 20.77
C ASP A 232 6.02 2.25 20.58
#